data_c06c8ee0c51ae4b35ab975c4a766bc4a
#
_entry.id   c06c8ee0c51ae4b35ab975c4a766bc4a
#
_cell.length_a   1.000
_cell.length_b   1.000
_cell.length_c   1.000
_cell.angle_alpha   90.00
_cell.angle_beta   90.00
_cell.angle_gamma   90.00
#
_symmetry.space_group_name_H-M   'P 1'
#
loop_
_entity.id
_entity.type
_entity.pdbx_description
1 polymer ?
#
loop_
_entity_poly.entity_id
_entity_poly.type
_entity_poly.pdbx_seq_one_letter_code
_entity_poly.pdbx_strand_id
1 'polypeptide(L)'
;MTNTVPYYEDFSEIKKKIWSMLDDAVTNRSSPFRIPVFVCGDQSDFDGRIVVLRKSDQSNNLLQFHSDIRSDKISKLKKNSSAVLIFYDKEEKIQLR
;
A
#
# COMPACT_ATOMS: atom_id res chain seq x y z
N MET A 1 -6.22 -25.91 13.17
CA MET A 1 -4.93 -26.05 12.54
C MET A 1 -4.71 -24.98 11.48
N THR A 2 -3.60 -24.40 11.51
CA THR A 2 -3.29 -23.35 10.57
C THR A 2 -2.59 -23.92 9.36
N ASN A 3 -3.05 -23.59 8.19
CA ASN A 3 -2.33 -23.95 6.99
C ASN A 3 -1.20 -22.94 6.81
N THR A 4 -0.01 -23.42 7.01
CA THR A 4 1.16 -22.60 6.85
C THR A 4 1.58 -22.65 5.38
N VAL A 5 1.65 -21.48 4.77
CA VAL A 5 2.19 -21.38 3.42
C VAL A 5 3.66 -21.02 3.55
N PRO A 6 4.53 -21.63 2.74
CA PRO A 6 5.98 -21.46 2.91
C PRO A 6 6.44 -20.00 2.97
N TYR A 7 5.87 -19.12 2.19
CA TYR A 7 6.32 -17.73 2.19
C TYR A 7 5.96 -16.96 3.46
N TYR A 8 5.11 -17.51 4.33
CA TYR A 8 4.81 -16.88 5.62
C TYR A 8 5.92 -17.12 6.63
N GLU A 9 6.74 -18.12 6.43
CA GLU A 9 7.83 -18.46 7.34
C GLU A 9 9.18 -17.88 6.91
N ASP A 10 9.28 -17.41 5.68
CA ASP A 10 10.52 -16.91 5.09
C ASP A 10 10.33 -15.46 4.66
N PHE A 11 11.03 -14.55 5.34
CA PHE A 11 10.91 -13.13 5.05
C PHE A 11 11.28 -12.78 3.62
N SER A 12 12.26 -13.43 3.04
CA SER A 12 12.64 -13.13 1.65
C SER A 12 11.55 -13.56 0.68
N GLU A 13 10.90 -14.68 0.95
CA GLU A 13 9.81 -15.17 0.11
C GLU A 13 8.55 -14.29 0.24
N ILE A 14 8.21 -13.87 1.46
CA ILE A 14 7.05 -13.00 1.64
C ILE A 14 7.30 -11.63 1.00
N LYS A 15 8.52 -11.13 1.07
CA LYS A 15 8.88 -9.87 0.43
C LYS A 15 8.73 -9.97 -1.08
N LYS A 16 9.19 -11.06 -1.69
CA LYS A 16 8.99 -11.30 -3.12
C LYS A 16 7.52 -11.36 -3.48
N LYS A 17 6.73 -12.06 -2.68
CA LYS A 17 5.29 -12.18 -2.89
C LYS A 17 4.63 -10.81 -2.88
N ILE A 18 4.96 -9.99 -1.88
CA ILE A 18 4.38 -8.66 -1.73
C ILE A 18 4.72 -7.78 -2.94
N TRP A 19 5.97 -7.73 -3.36
CA TRP A 19 6.36 -6.92 -4.50
C TRP A 19 5.74 -7.43 -5.80
N SER A 20 5.56 -8.75 -5.93
CA SER A 20 4.85 -9.33 -7.07
C SER A 20 3.39 -8.87 -7.10
N MET A 21 2.74 -8.84 -5.94
CA MET A 21 1.36 -8.37 -5.82
C MET A 21 1.25 -6.89 -6.14
N LEU A 22 2.22 -6.09 -5.68
CA LEU A 22 2.25 -4.66 -5.98
C LEU A 22 2.44 -4.41 -7.48
N ASP A 23 3.37 -5.13 -8.11
CA ASP A 23 3.59 -5.02 -9.55
C ASP A 23 2.33 -5.39 -10.35
N ASP A 24 1.69 -6.49 -9.98
CA ASP A 24 0.45 -6.91 -10.63
C ASP A 24 -0.63 -5.83 -10.49
N ALA A 25 -0.72 -5.22 -9.32
CA ALA A 25 -1.76 -4.24 -9.02
C ALA A 25 -1.67 -2.98 -9.87
N VAL A 26 -0.50 -2.66 -10.40
CA VAL A 26 -0.32 -1.47 -11.24
C VAL A 26 -1.14 -1.57 -12.52
N THR A 27 -1.27 -2.77 -13.07
CA THR A 27 -1.99 -2.99 -14.34
C THR A 27 -3.26 -3.81 -14.20
N ASN A 28 -3.39 -4.61 -13.16
CA ASN A 28 -4.53 -5.48 -12.95
C ASN A 28 -5.62 -4.76 -12.15
N ARG A 29 -6.68 -4.34 -12.83
CA ARG A 29 -7.78 -3.61 -12.21
C ARG A 29 -8.54 -4.40 -11.16
N SER A 30 -8.44 -5.72 -11.19
CA SER A 30 -9.12 -6.58 -10.23
C SER A 30 -8.30 -6.85 -8.98
N SER A 31 -7.05 -6.43 -8.96
CA SER A 31 -6.20 -6.66 -7.79
C SER A 31 -6.65 -5.81 -6.61
N PRO A 32 -6.82 -6.42 -5.42
CA PRO A 32 -7.14 -5.65 -4.23
C PRO A 32 -6.01 -4.71 -3.80
N PHE A 33 -4.78 -4.96 -4.25
CA PHE A 33 -3.64 -4.06 -3.96
C PHE A 33 -3.63 -2.81 -4.84
N ARG A 34 -4.52 -2.73 -5.83
CA ARG A 34 -4.57 -1.55 -6.71
C ARG A 34 -5.11 -0.32 -5.99
N ILE A 35 -5.97 -0.50 -4.99
CA ILE A 35 -6.66 0.60 -4.32
C ILE A 35 -6.40 0.59 -2.82
N PRO A 36 -5.17 0.89 -2.40
CA PRO A 36 -4.86 0.95 -0.97
C PRO A 36 -5.53 2.14 -0.31
N VAL A 37 -5.59 2.08 1.02
CA VAL A 37 -6.01 3.23 1.84
C VAL A 37 -4.77 4.03 2.19
N PHE A 38 -4.79 5.32 1.89
CA PHE A 38 -3.74 6.26 2.26
C PHE A 38 -4.21 7.09 3.44
N VAL A 39 -3.45 7.08 4.52
CA VAL A 39 -3.76 7.85 5.72
C VAL A 39 -2.60 8.78 6.01
N CYS A 40 -2.89 10.04 6.25
CA CYS A 40 -1.87 10.99 6.67
C CYS A 40 -2.44 11.93 7.72
N GLY A 41 -1.57 12.52 8.52
CA GLY A 41 -2.01 13.44 9.55
C GLY A 41 -1.04 13.56 10.70
N ASP A 42 -1.48 14.24 11.72
CA ASP A 42 -0.74 14.41 12.96
C ASP A 42 -1.59 13.89 14.13
N GLN A 43 -1.21 14.24 15.35
CA GLN A 43 -1.87 13.74 16.55
C GLN A 43 -3.34 14.14 16.67
N SER A 44 -3.74 15.21 16.02
CA SER A 44 -5.06 15.80 16.20
C SER A 44 -5.92 15.80 14.92
N ASP A 45 -5.32 15.55 13.78
CA ASP A 45 -6.03 15.72 12.51
C ASP A 45 -5.54 14.69 11.50
N PHE A 46 -6.38 13.71 11.20
CA PHE A 46 -6.09 12.63 10.28
C PHE A 46 -7.01 12.68 9.07
N ASP A 47 -6.49 12.27 7.94
CA ASP A 47 -7.25 12.12 6.71
C ASP A 47 -6.94 10.77 6.07
N GLY A 48 -7.98 10.00 5.76
CA GLY A 48 -7.83 8.69 5.12
C GLY A 48 -8.64 8.64 3.84
N ARG A 49 -8.03 8.09 2.79
CA ARG A 49 -8.66 7.98 1.47
C ARG A 49 -8.20 6.76 0.73
N ILE A 50 -9.05 6.28 -0.15
CA ILE A 50 -8.65 5.28 -1.13
C ILE A 50 -7.91 6.00 -2.26
N VAL A 51 -6.77 5.48 -2.63
CA VAL A 51 -6.00 6.00 -3.76
C VAL A 51 -5.75 4.87 -4.75
N VAL A 52 -5.23 5.20 -5.92
CA VAL A 52 -4.96 4.21 -6.96
C VAL A 52 -3.45 4.07 -7.14
N LEU A 53 -2.95 2.86 -6.94
CA LEU A 53 -1.54 2.57 -7.14
C LEU A 53 -1.21 2.67 -8.64
N ARG A 54 -0.20 3.45 -8.98
CA ARG A 54 0.18 3.71 -10.37
C ARG A 54 1.52 3.15 -10.76
N LYS A 55 2.42 2.98 -9.80
CA LYS A 55 3.76 2.47 -10.08
C LYS A 55 4.32 1.76 -8.86
N SER A 56 5.03 0.69 -9.09
CA SER A 56 5.83 0.02 -8.06
C SER A 56 7.25 -0.16 -8.59
N ASP A 57 8.22 0.03 -7.74
CA ASP A 57 9.63 -0.10 -8.11
C ASP A 57 10.38 -0.67 -6.91
N GLN A 58 10.58 -1.98 -6.93
CA GLN A 58 11.24 -2.66 -5.82
C GLN A 58 12.68 -2.22 -5.64
N SER A 59 13.39 -1.97 -6.73
CA SER A 59 14.80 -1.60 -6.67
C SER A 59 15.03 -0.32 -5.89
N ASN A 60 14.09 0.61 -5.96
CA ASN A 60 14.17 1.91 -5.31
C ASN A 60 13.23 2.02 -4.11
N ASN A 61 12.57 0.93 -3.72
CA ASN A 61 11.58 0.93 -2.65
C ASN A 61 10.54 2.04 -2.83
N LEU A 62 10.00 2.14 -4.04
CA LEU A 62 9.13 3.25 -4.42
C LEU A 62 7.75 2.76 -4.81
N LEU A 63 6.74 3.44 -4.30
CA LEU A 63 5.36 3.31 -4.75
C LEU A 63 4.86 4.69 -5.15
N GLN A 64 4.11 4.74 -6.23
CA GLN A 64 3.50 5.99 -6.71
C GLN A 64 2.00 5.81 -6.83
N PHE A 65 1.25 6.77 -6.37
CA PHE A 65 -0.20 6.79 -6.51
C PHE A 65 -0.65 8.20 -6.90
N HIS A 66 -1.86 8.27 -7.46
CA HIS A 66 -2.42 9.56 -7.85
C HIS A 66 -3.16 10.20 -6.69
N SER A 67 -3.03 11.51 -6.60
CA SER A 67 -3.66 12.31 -5.59
C SER A 67 -4.06 13.66 -6.20
N ASP A 68 -5.21 14.18 -5.78
CA ASP A 68 -5.61 15.54 -6.16
C ASP A 68 -4.74 16.53 -5.37
N ILE A 69 -4.00 17.36 -6.09
CA ILE A 69 -3.09 18.32 -5.47
C ILE A 69 -3.82 19.35 -4.59
N ARG A 70 -5.12 19.53 -4.83
CA ARG A 70 -5.94 20.46 -4.04
C ARG A 70 -6.56 19.84 -2.82
N SER A 71 -6.34 18.54 -2.61
CA SER A 71 -6.93 17.84 -1.47
C SER A 71 -6.23 18.19 -0.16
N ASP A 72 -6.95 18.06 0.94
CA ASP A 72 -6.40 18.25 2.29
C ASP A 72 -5.23 17.33 2.57
N LYS A 73 -5.24 16.16 1.97
CA LYS A 73 -4.18 15.17 2.12
C LYS A 73 -2.81 15.74 1.70
N ILE A 74 -2.77 16.51 0.61
CA ILE A 74 -1.53 17.14 0.16
C ILE A 74 -1.09 18.21 1.14
N SER A 75 -2.03 19.02 1.62
CA SER A 75 -1.73 20.04 2.62
C SER A 75 -1.16 19.43 3.90
N LYS A 76 -1.75 18.32 4.36
CA LYS A 76 -1.28 17.63 5.56
C LYS A 76 0.11 17.04 5.38
N LEU A 77 0.43 16.50 4.22
CA LEU A 77 1.76 15.99 3.93
C LEU A 77 2.81 17.09 3.96
N LYS A 78 2.46 18.31 3.54
CA LYS A 78 3.37 19.44 3.58
C LYS A 78 3.64 19.90 5.01
N LYS A 79 2.67 19.73 5.89
CA LYS A 79 2.79 20.15 7.29
C LYS A 79 3.51 19.14 8.15
N ASN A 80 3.31 17.86 7.87
CA ASN A 80 3.97 16.80 8.60
C ASN A 80 4.12 15.60 7.66
N SER A 81 5.14 14.82 7.90
CA SER A 81 5.53 13.74 7.01
C SER A 81 4.97 12.37 7.40
N SER A 82 4.09 12.31 8.38
CA SER A 82 3.54 11.03 8.84
C SER A 82 2.44 10.56 7.90
N ALA A 83 2.65 9.40 7.31
CA ALA A 83 1.70 8.81 6.39
C ALA A 83 1.84 7.30 6.40
N VAL A 84 0.76 6.61 6.05
CA VAL A 84 0.77 5.16 5.91
C VAL A 84 -0.12 4.76 4.74
N LEU A 85 0.32 3.77 3.99
CA LEU A 85 -0.48 3.08 2.99
C LEU A 85 -0.86 1.71 3.53
N ILE A 86 -2.12 1.35 3.40
CA ILE A 86 -2.63 0.07 3.88
C ILE A 86 -3.21 -0.70 2.70
N PHE A 87 -2.68 -1.90 2.49
CA PHE A 87 -3.13 -2.81 1.45
C PHE A 87 -3.69 -4.06 2.12
N TYR A 88 -4.72 -4.64 1.56
CA TYR A 88 -5.24 -5.89 2.06
C TYR A 88 -5.75 -6.79 0.93
N ASP A 89 -5.33 -8.05 0.96
CA ASP A 89 -5.81 -9.08 0.05
C ASP A 89 -6.42 -10.19 0.88
N LYS A 90 -7.73 -10.30 0.85
CA LYS A 90 -8.45 -11.27 1.69
C LYS A 90 -8.26 -12.70 1.22
N GLU A 91 -7.97 -12.93 -0.04
CA GLU A 91 -7.75 -14.28 -0.56
C GLU A 91 -6.37 -14.79 -0.19
N GLU A 92 -5.37 -13.95 -0.31
CA GLU A 92 -4.01 -14.29 0.12
C GLU A 92 -3.82 -14.11 1.62
N LYS A 93 -4.75 -13.43 2.29
CA LYS A 93 -4.69 -13.11 3.72
C LYS A 93 -3.42 -12.35 4.08
N ILE A 94 -3.07 -11.40 3.23
CA ILE A 94 -1.91 -10.54 3.43
C ILE A 94 -2.38 -9.11 3.64
N GLN A 95 -1.88 -8.51 4.71
CA GLN A 95 -2.01 -7.08 4.97
C GLN A 95 -0.63 -6.47 4.94
N LEU A 96 -0.50 -5.38 4.20
CA LEU A 96 0.73 -4.62 4.10
C LEU A 96 0.48 -3.20 4.58
N ARG A 97 1.35 -2.74 5.46
CA ARG A 97 1.34 -1.34 5.91
C ARG A 97 2.69 -0.72 5.63
#